data_c6563e70013c4ff8d376b809be73a69c
#
_entry.id   c6563e70013c4ff8d376b809be73a69c
#
_cell.length_a   1.000
_cell.length_b   1.000
_cell.length_c   1.000
_cell.angle_alpha   90.00
_cell.angle_beta   90.00
_cell.angle_gamma   90.00
#
_symmetry.space_group_name_H-M   'P 1'
#
loop_
_entity.id
_entity.type
_entity.pdbx_description
1 polymer ?
#
loop_
_entity_poly.entity_id
_entity_poly.type
_entity_poly.pdbx_seq_one_letter_code
_entity_poly.pdbx_strand_id
1 'polypeptide(L)'
;MQTGKRLLCSALTLLMLAAGLLPGRKAYAYTAPEFRDAEFHEAAAMLGDRVKLDVSCLDQGYVAVSAVSDMRLKFQVIKDETTYNYDLPSDGTPGIFPLQGGNGSYRFRVMENVVDKKYSELYSFTCDVRMQDEFQPFLRPSTYINYTRDSACVRKAAELAAGCSDELGLVSAVYNFVCSQVTYDREKAATVKSGYLPVPDETMNSGKGICFDYAALAASMLRSQGIPTKMIFGYVAPQGLYHAWNMFYTPQSGWVTVSFEVRGENWTRMDLTFSANGADATFIGDGSNYSDVYYY
;
A
#
# COMPACT_ATOMS: atom_id res chain seq x y z
N MET A 1 -18.83 23.44 70.27
CA MET A 1 -19.14 23.07 68.87
C MET A 1 -17.90 23.14 68.00
N GLN A 2 -17.00 22.18 68.10
CA GLN A 2 -15.78 22.11 67.23
C GLN A 2 -15.22 20.67 67.26
N THR A 3 -15.92 19.69 66.78
CA THR A 3 -15.45 18.30 66.68
C THR A 3 -15.95 17.55 65.42
N GLY A 4 -16.51 18.28 64.44
CA GLY A 4 -17.09 17.65 63.25
C GLY A 4 -16.33 17.77 61.93
N LYS A 5 -15.15 18.42 61.88
CA LYS A 5 -14.44 18.73 60.59
C LYS A 5 -13.13 17.99 60.35
N ARG A 6 -12.68 17.09 61.21
CA ARG A 6 -11.38 16.38 61.06
C ARG A 6 -11.48 14.95 60.60
N LEU A 7 -12.68 14.39 60.48
CA LEU A 7 -12.87 12.99 60.00
C LEU A 7 -13.17 12.85 58.51
N LEU A 8 -13.47 13.95 57.77
CA LEU A 8 -13.72 13.86 56.34
C LEU A 8 -12.46 13.94 55.44
N CYS A 9 -11.36 14.45 55.97
CA CYS A 9 -10.10 14.53 55.18
C CYS A 9 -9.29 13.24 55.10
N SER A 10 -9.51 12.31 56.06
CA SER A 10 -8.77 11.05 56.11
C SER A 10 -9.35 9.96 55.16
N ALA A 11 -10.61 10.05 54.84
CA ALA A 11 -11.26 9.08 53.95
C ALA A 11 -10.99 9.37 52.43
N LEU A 12 -10.78 10.65 52.10
CA LEU A 12 -10.50 11.02 50.69
C LEU A 12 -9.05 10.71 50.29
N THR A 13 -8.10 10.74 51.23
CA THR A 13 -6.68 10.44 50.97
C THR A 13 -6.44 8.93 50.82
N LEU A 14 -7.25 8.08 51.43
CA LEU A 14 -7.12 6.62 51.28
C LEU A 14 -7.75 6.09 49.97
N LEU A 15 -8.69 6.84 49.37
CA LEU A 15 -9.30 6.45 48.09
C LEU A 15 -8.39 6.79 46.87
N MET A 16 -7.49 7.78 47.02
CA MET A 16 -6.56 8.10 45.95
C MET A 16 -5.32 7.19 45.90
N LEU A 17 -4.99 6.49 46.98
CA LEU A 17 -3.90 5.54 47.00
C LEU A 17 -4.31 4.12 46.50
N ALA A 18 -5.60 3.84 46.42
CA ALA A 18 -6.13 2.57 45.87
C ALA A 18 -6.30 2.61 44.34
N ALA A 19 -6.30 3.79 43.71
CA ALA A 19 -6.36 3.93 42.25
C ALA A 19 -5.00 3.73 41.57
N GLY A 20 -3.92 3.55 42.33
CA GLY A 20 -2.55 3.40 41.80
C GLY A 20 -2.06 1.97 41.55
N LEU A 21 -2.92 0.97 41.77
CA LEU A 21 -2.56 -0.45 41.64
C LEU A 21 -3.53 -1.22 40.73
N LEU A 22 -3.99 -0.60 39.65
CA LEU A 22 -4.46 -1.42 38.53
C LEU A 22 -3.19 -2.06 37.93
N PRO A 23 -3.10 -3.41 37.85
CA PRO A 23 -1.99 -4.04 37.17
C PRO A 23 -1.96 -3.46 35.78
N GLY A 24 -0.87 -2.78 35.42
CA GLY A 24 -0.67 -2.23 34.09
C GLY A 24 -1.00 -3.36 33.10
N ARG A 25 -2.01 -3.19 32.27
CA ARG A 25 -2.20 -4.06 31.12
C ARG A 25 -0.86 -4.07 30.40
N LYS A 26 -0.18 -5.21 30.37
CA LYS A 26 0.96 -5.40 29.48
C LYS A 26 0.42 -5.07 28.10
N ALA A 27 0.78 -3.93 27.57
CA ALA A 27 0.55 -3.65 26.19
C ALA A 27 1.33 -4.72 25.43
N TYR A 28 0.64 -5.64 24.80
CA TYR A 28 1.28 -6.60 23.91
C TYR A 28 1.79 -5.78 22.73
N ALA A 29 3.09 -5.92 22.42
CA ALA A 29 3.66 -5.30 21.25
C ALA A 29 3.01 -5.92 20.00
N TYR A 30 2.79 -5.09 18.97
CA TYR A 30 2.36 -5.60 17.67
C TYR A 30 3.37 -6.63 17.16
N THR A 31 2.86 -7.76 16.71
CA THR A 31 3.68 -8.82 16.12
C THR A 31 3.32 -8.97 14.66
N ALA A 32 4.24 -8.58 13.78
CA ALA A 32 4.03 -8.74 12.34
C ALA A 32 3.93 -10.23 12.00
N PRO A 33 3.00 -10.62 11.09
CA PRO A 33 2.96 -11.96 10.55
C PRO A 33 4.20 -12.24 9.70
N GLU A 34 4.33 -13.49 9.23
CA GLU A 34 5.41 -13.87 8.34
C GLU A 34 5.41 -13.00 7.07
N PHE A 35 6.62 -12.55 6.66
CA PHE A 35 6.80 -11.75 5.45
C PHE A 35 6.36 -12.54 4.22
N ARG A 36 5.51 -11.94 3.42
CA ARG A 36 4.98 -12.53 2.18
C ARG A 36 5.74 -11.96 0.99
N ASP A 37 6.48 -12.82 0.31
CA ASP A 37 7.20 -12.46 -0.91
C ASP A 37 6.35 -12.67 -2.16
N ALA A 38 6.85 -12.20 -3.30
CA ALA A 38 6.32 -12.49 -4.62
C ALA A 38 7.47 -12.69 -5.60
N GLU A 39 7.52 -13.84 -6.23
CA GLU A 39 8.62 -14.27 -7.07
C GLU A 39 8.12 -14.76 -8.44
N PHE A 40 9.00 -14.70 -9.43
CA PHE A 40 8.79 -15.33 -10.73
C PHE A 40 9.42 -16.74 -10.71
N HIS A 41 8.60 -17.77 -10.89
CA HIS A 41 9.06 -19.16 -10.89
C HIS A 41 9.27 -19.64 -12.34
N GLU A 42 10.47 -19.44 -12.86
CA GLU A 42 10.79 -19.77 -14.24
C GLU A 42 10.46 -21.21 -14.61
N ALA A 43 10.70 -22.16 -13.72
CA ALA A 43 10.41 -23.58 -13.94
C ALA A 43 8.91 -23.91 -14.04
N ALA A 44 8.03 -23.07 -13.52
CA ALA A 44 6.59 -23.20 -13.56
C ALA A 44 5.95 -22.35 -14.66
N ALA A 45 6.72 -21.49 -15.31
CA ALA A 45 6.21 -20.56 -16.32
C ALA A 45 5.79 -21.26 -17.59
N MET A 46 4.64 -20.84 -18.13
CA MET A 46 4.16 -21.21 -19.45
C MET A 46 4.97 -20.46 -20.50
N LEU A 47 5.49 -21.19 -21.49
CA LEU A 47 6.39 -20.65 -22.50
C LEU A 47 5.60 -20.26 -23.77
N GLY A 48 5.72 -19.00 -24.18
CA GLY A 48 5.45 -18.52 -25.52
C GLY A 48 6.76 -18.29 -26.29
N ASP A 49 6.67 -17.75 -27.49
CA ASP A 49 7.86 -17.50 -28.34
C ASP A 49 8.87 -16.56 -27.65
N ARG A 50 8.38 -15.43 -27.12
CA ARG A 50 9.19 -14.40 -26.46
C ARG A 50 8.66 -14.04 -25.06
N VAL A 51 7.73 -14.84 -24.51
CA VAL A 51 7.01 -14.56 -23.27
C VAL A 51 7.07 -15.80 -22.37
N LYS A 52 7.33 -15.56 -21.09
CA LYS A 52 7.20 -16.56 -20.02
C LYS A 52 6.15 -16.04 -19.04
N LEU A 53 5.02 -16.73 -18.90
CA LEU A 53 3.93 -16.37 -18.00
C LEU A 53 3.86 -17.37 -16.83
N ASP A 54 4.11 -16.92 -15.63
CA ASP A 54 4.00 -17.72 -14.41
C ASP A 54 2.66 -17.48 -13.73
N VAL A 55 1.83 -18.51 -13.72
CA VAL A 55 0.50 -18.55 -13.09
C VAL A 55 0.49 -19.48 -11.87
N SER A 56 1.64 -19.86 -11.33
CA SER A 56 1.74 -20.80 -10.21
C SER A 56 1.29 -20.23 -8.88
N CYS A 57 1.20 -18.90 -8.78
CA CYS A 57 0.86 -18.18 -7.55
C CYS A 57 -0.47 -17.41 -7.62
N LEU A 58 -1.41 -17.84 -8.47
CA LEU A 58 -2.73 -17.19 -8.58
C LEU A 58 -3.52 -17.24 -7.25
N ASP A 59 -3.38 -18.30 -6.47
CA ASP A 59 -3.99 -18.45 -5.14
C ASP A 59 -3.38 -17.48 -4.10
N GLN A 60 -2.18 -17.00 -4.37
CA GLN A 60 -1.48 -15.98 -3.58
C GLN A 60 -1.72 -14.54 -4.09
N GLY A 61 -2.62 -14.37 -5.06
CA GLY A 61 -3.11 -13.08 -5.51
C GLY A 61 -2.22 -12.35 -6.50
N TYR A 62 -1.31 -13.04 -7.21
CA TYR A 62 -0.49 -12.41 -8.24
C TYR A 62 -0.21 -13.32 -9.43
N VAL A 63 0.19 -12.71 -10.53
CA VAL A 63 0.73 -13.33 -11.73
C VAL A 63 2.08 -12.68 -12.02
N ALA A 64 3.03 -13.45 -12.54
CA ALA A 64 4.32 -12.91 -12.95
C ALA A 64 4.56 -13.17 -14.45
N VAL A 65 5.24 -12.24 -15.12
CA VAL A 65 5.52 -12.36 -16.54
C VAL A 65 6.87 -11.74 -16.88
N SER A 66 7.60 -12.42 -17.75
CA SER A 66 8.85 -11.96 -18.36
C SER A 66 8.70 -12.00 -19.87
N ALA A 67 9.21 -11.00 -20.58
CA ALA A 67 9.18 -10.99 -22.03
C ALA A 67 10.39 -10.26 -22.62
N VAL A 68 10.76 -10.63 -23.84
CA VAL A 68 11.88 -10.01 -24.57
C VAL A 68 11.37 -9.41 -25.89
N SER A 69 11.73 -8.14 -26.14
CA SER A 69 11.38 -7.44 -27.38
C SER A 69 12.30 -6.22 -27.56
N ASP A 70 12.56 -5.85 -28.81
CA ASP A 70 13.18 -4.57 -29.15
C ASP A 70 12.20 -3.39 -29.04
N MET A 71 10.90 -3.68 -28.86
CA MET A 71 9.83 -2.72 -28.77
C MET A 71 9.32 -2.58 -27.34
N ARG A 72 8.66 -1.46 -27.05
CA ARG A 72 7.98 -1.27 -25.76
C ARG A 72 6.89 -2.29 -25.56
N LEU A 73 6.86 -2.91 -24.38
CA LEU A 73 5.87 -3.88 -23.99
C LEU A 73 4.89 -3.31 -22.96
N LYS A 74 3.66 -3.82 -23.01
CA LYS A 74 2.64 -3.66 -21.98
C LYS A 74 2.15 -5.02 -21.54
N PHE A 75 1.82 -5.12 -20.26
CA PHE A 75 1.09 -6.26 -19.72
C PHE A 75 -0.30 -5.81 -19.27
N GLN A 76 -1.31 -6.59 -19.64
CA GLN A 76 -2.70 -6.34 -19.28
C GLN A 76 -3.23 -7.46 -18.39
N VAL A 77 -3.78 -7.08 -17.24
CA VAL A 77 -4.57 -7.91 -16.36
C VAL A 77 -6.03 -7.50 -16.56
N ILE A 78 -6.83 -8.38 -17.12
CA ILE A 78 -8.22 -8.09 -17.49
C ILE A 78 -9.13 -8.96 -16.64
N LYS A 79 -10.07 -8.34 -15.97
CA LYS A 79 -11.14 -8.98 -15.21
C LYS A 79 -12.45 -8.25 -15.45
N ASP A 80 -13.43 -8.98 -15.93
CA ASP A 80 -14.71 -8.44 -16.34
C ASP A 80 -14.54 -7.27 -17.34
N GLU A 81 -15.06 -6.08 -17.06
CA GLU A 81 -14.91 -4.88 -17.91
C GLU A 81 -13.65 -4.06 -17.56
N THR A 82 -12.90 -4.45 -16.52
CA THR A 82 -11.75 -3.68 -16.05
C THR A 82 -10.45 -4.20 -16.67
N THR A 83 -9.67 -3.29 -17.25
CA THR A 83 -8.34 -3.59 -17.79
C THR A 83 -7.28 -2.77 -17.03
N TYR A 84 -6.40 -3.46 -16.33
CA TYR A 84 -5.20 -2.88 -15.75
C TYR A 84 -4.06 -2.97 -16.74
N ASN A 85 -3.49 -1.81 -17.10
CA ASN A 85 -2.39 -1.71 -18.05
C ASN A 85 -1.09 -1.36 -17.33
N TYR A 86 -0.10 -2.23 -17.44
CA TYR A 86 1.22 -2.03 -16.88
C TYR A 86 2.28 -1.88 -17.97
N ASP A 87 3.32 -1.09 -17.71
CA ASP A 87 4.54 -1.21 -18.48
C ASP A 87 5.25 -2.51 -18.10
N LEU A 88 5.72 -3.25 -19.09
CA LEU A 88 6.48 -4.49 -18.89
C LEU A 88 7.91 -4.25 -19.42
N PRO A 89 8.96 -4.56 -18.62
CA PRO A 89 10.32 -4.57 -19.14
C PRO A 89 10.42 -5.46 -20.38
N SER A 90 11.20 -5.01 -21.38
CA SER A 90 11.37 -5.74 -22.64
C SER A 90 12.71 -6.47 -22.75
N ASP A 91 13.48 -6.48 -21.67
CA ASP A 91 14.81 -7.10 -21.56
C ASP A 91 14.78 -8.50 -20.90
N GLY A 92 13.61 -9.00 -20.60
CA GLY A 92 13.43 -10.28 -19.91
C GLY A 92 13.36 -10.17 -18.39
N THR A 93 13.50 -8.98 -17.82
CA THR A 93 13.29 -8.77 -16.38
C THR A 93 11.82 -9.05 -16.02
N PRO A 94 11.54 -9.97 -15.07
CA PRO A 94 10.18 -10.29 -14.70
C PRO A 94 9.44 -9.14 -14.00
N GLY A 95 8.15 -8.99 -14.30
CA GLY A 95 7.22 -8.14 -13.55
C GLY A 95 6.25 -8.97 -12.73
N ILE A 96 5.87 -8.45 -11.55
CA ILE A 96 4.89 -9.03 -10.64
C ILE A 96 3.64 -8.15 -10.65
N PHE A 97 2.47 -8.75 -10.91
CA PHE A 97 1.22 -8.02 -11.10
C PHE A 97 0.12 -8.58 -10.21
N PRO A 98 -0.53 -7.74 -9.37
CA PRO A 98 -1.56 -8.19 -8.46
C PRO A 98 -2.86 -8.55 -9.18
N LEU A 99 -3.65 -9.45 -8.59
CA LEU A 99 -4.97 -9.90 -9.06
C LEU A 99 -6.08 -9.19 -8.26
N GLN A 100 -6.08 -7.88 -8.29
CA GLN A 100 -6.90 -7.02 -7.44
C GLN A 100 -8.41 -7.06 -7.71
N GLY A 101 -8.84 -7.70 -8.79
CA GLY A 101 -10.26 -7.86 -9.14
C GLY A 101 -10.99 -8.99 -8.38
N GLY A 102 -10.32 -9.68 -7.43
CA GLY A 102 -10.91 -10.79 -6.69
C GLY A 102 -10.97 -12.12 -7.49
N ASN A 103 -11.73 -13.08 -7.01
CA ASN A 103 -11.88 -14.38 -7.67
C ASN A 103 -12.66 -14.30 -8.99
N GLY A 104 -12.40 -15.20 -9.92
CA GLY A 104 -13.11 -15.33 -11.19
C GLY A 104 -12.21 -15.49 -12.39
N SER A 105 -12.75 -15.29 -13.58
CA SER A 105 -12.01 -15.47 -14.84
C SER A 105 -11.16 -14.24 -15.15
N TYR A 106 -9.88 -14.47 -15.44
CA TYR A 106 -8.91 -13.43 -15.82
C TYR A 106 -8.36 -13.72 -17.21
N ARG A 107 -8.14 -12.66 -17.98
CA ARG A 107 -7.36 -12.70 -19.21
C ARG A 107 -6.08 -11.88 -19.03
N PHE A 108 -4.94 -12.49 -19.28
CA PHE A 108 -3.63 -11.89 -19.30
C PHE A 108 -3.18 -11.68 -20.73
N ARG A 109 -2.61 -10.48 -21.04
CA ARG A 109 -2.12 -10.18 -22.38
C ARG A 109 -0.79 -9.48 -22.32
N VAL A 110 0.17 -9.93 -23.11
CA VAL A 110 1.37 -9.16 -23.43
C VAL A 110 1.14 -8.45 -24.76
N MET A 111 1.31 -7.15 -24.76
CA MET A 111 1.06 -6.27 -25.90
C MET A 111 2.37 -5.63 -26.32
N GLU A 112 2.70 -5.70 -27.61
CA GLU A 112 3.90 -5.12 -28.20
C GLU A 112 3.55 -3.86 -28.99
N ASN A 113 4.33 -2.79 -28.78
CA ASN A 113 4.14 -1.55 -29.52
C ASN A 113 4.48 -1.73 -30.99
N VAL A 114 3.61 -1.28 -31.87
CA VAL A 114 3.79 -1.33 -33.33
C VAL A 114 4.18 0.04 -33.86
N VAL A 115 3.39 1.07 -33.53
CA VAL A 115 3.64 2.45 -33.93
C VAL A 115 2.87 3.38 -32.99
N ASP A 116 3.49 4.46 -32.55
CA ASP A 116 2.90 5.47 -31.66
C ASP A 116 2.30 4.83 -30.38
N LYS A 117 0.97 4.95 -30.22
CA LYS A 117 0.19 4.34 -29.12
C LYS A 117 -0.54 3.07 -29.53
N LYS A 118 -0.22 2.50 -30.70
CA LYS A 118 -0.85 1.26 -31.19
C LYS A 118 -0.03 0.06 -30.78
N TYR A 119 -0.71 -0.95 -30.25
CA TYR A 119 -0.14 -2.20 -29.77
C TYR A 119 -0.80 -3.38 -30.46
N SER A 120 -0.04 -4.44 -30.74
CA SER A 120 -0.54 -5.75 -31.14
C SER A 120 -0.41 -6.75 -30.00
N GLU A 121 -1.27 -7.76 -29.97
CA GLU A 121 -1.16 -8.84 -29.01
C GLU A 121 0.02 -9.74 -29.38
N LEU A 122 0.97 -9.89 -28.46
CA LEU A 122 2.11 -10.80 -28.58
C LEU A 122 1.77 -12.17 -27.97
N TYR A 123 1.05 -12.15 -26.85
CA TYR A 123 0.67 -13.36 -26.11
C TYR A 123 -0.62 -13.12 -25.33
N SER A 124 -1.47 -14.15 -25.21
CA SER A 124 -2.59 -14.09 -24.28
C SER A 124 -2.90 -15.44 -23.64
N PHE A 125 -3.41 -15.39 -22.42
CA PHE A 125 -3.83 -16.55 -21.66
C PHE A 125 -5.05 -16.20 -20.80
N THR A 126 -5.98 -17.15 -20.66
CA THR A 126 -7.19 -16.99 -19.83
C THR A 126 -7.29 -18.16 -18.86
N CYS A 127 -7.57 -17.86 -17.60
CA CYS A 127 -7.79 -18.86 -16.56
C CYS A 127 -8.69 -18.34 -15.45
N ASP A 128 -9.23 -19.27 -14.67
CA ASP A 128 -9.95 -18.94 -13.45
C ASP A 128 -9.00 -18.81 -12.27
N VAL A 129 -9.21 -17.78 -11.47
CA VAL A 129 -8.45 -17.47 -10.26
C VAL A 129 -9.30 -17.77 -9.03
N ARG A 130 -8.70 -18.47 -8.07
CA ARG A 130 -9.23 -18.69 -6.72
C ARG A 130 -8.13 -18.41 -5.71
N MET A 131 -8.20 -17.25 -5.10
CA MET A 131 -7.25 -16.83 -4.07
C MET A 131 -7.60 -17.44 -2.71
N GLN A 132 -6.60 -17.58 -1.85
CA GLN A 132 -6.75 -18.04 -0.46
C GLN A 132 -7.68 -17.12 0.34
N ASP A 133 -7.54 -15.81 0.15
CA ASP A 133 -8.42 -14.75 0.66
C ASP A 133 -8.33 -13.51 -0.22
N GLU A 134 -9.21 -12.54 -0.01
CA GLU A 134 -9.29 -11.29 -0.80
C GLU A 134 -8.12 -10.32 -0.56
N PHE A 135 -7.33 -10.51 0.50
CA PHE A 135 -6.23 -9.63 0.87
C PHE A 135 -4.92 -9.98 0.18
N GLN A 136 -4.80 -11.18 -0.39
CA GLN A 136 -3.55 -11.68 -0.97
C GLN A 136 -2.86 -10.70 -1.93
N PRO A 137 -3.56 -10.03 -2.87
CA PRO A 137 -2.94 -9.09 -3.80
C PRO A 137 -2.35 -7.84 -3.12
N PHE A 138 -2.80 -7.55 -1.89
CA PHE A 138 -2.49 -6.33 -1.14
C PHE A 138 -1.52 -6.54 0.02
N LEU A 139 -0.89 -7.72 0.09
CA LEU A 139 0.02 -8.13 1.16
C LEU A 139 1.45 -8.42 0.65
N ARG A 140 1.68 -8.27 -0.66
CA ARG A 140 2.93 -8.67 -1.32
C ARG A 140 3.55 -7.53 -2.10
N PRO A 141 4.86 -7.60 -2.41
CA PRO A 141 5.46 -6.71 -3.39
C PRO A 141 4.83 -6.90 -4.78
N SER A 142 4.89 -5.86 -5.57
CA SER A 142 4.46 -5.86 -6.97
C SER A 142 5.30 -4.86 -7.76
N THR A 143 5.12 -4.81 -9.09
CA THR A 143 5.85 -3.87 -9.94
C THR A 143 5.72 -2.41 -9.51
N TYR A 144 4.56 -2.00 -8.96
CA TYR A 144 4.34 -0.63 -8.50
C TYR A 144 4.68 -0.40 -7.03
N ILE A 145 4.73 -1.46 -6.24
CA ILE A 145 5.05 -1.43 -4.81
C ILE A 145 6.21 -2.41 -4.59
N ASN A 146 7.40 -1.99 -5.06
CA ASN A 146 8.54 -2.86 -5.16
C ASN A 146 9.42 -2.80 -3.90
N TYR A 147 9.47 -3.90 -3.16
CA TYR A 147 10.31 -4.08 -1.98
C TYR A 147 10.66 -5.55 -1.80
N THR A 148 11.72 -5.80 -1.06
CA THR A 148 12.17 -7.14 -0.67
C THR A 148 12.28 -7.20 0.85
N ARG A 149 12.47 -8.39 1.41
CA ARG A 149 12.73 -8.57 2.84
C ARG A 149 13.90 -7.71 3.37
N ASP A 150 14.89 -7.46 2.49
CA ASP A 150 16.11 -6.73 2.84
C ASP A 150 16.03 -5.23 2.55
N SER A 151 14.90 -4.72 2.08
CA SER A 151 14.70 -3.30 1.83
C SER A 151 14.82 -2.47 3.09
N ALA A 152 15.40 -1.28 2.99
CA ALA A 152 15.57 -0.37 4.12
C ALA A 152 14.22 0.10 4.68
N CYS A 153 13.23 0.33 3.82
CA CYS A 153 11.88 0.70 4.22
C CYS A 153 11.19 -0.43 5.02
N VAL A 154 11.47 -1.70 4.71
CA VAL A 154 10.96 -2.87 5.46
C VAL A 154 11.57 -2.93 6.86
N ARG A 155 12.90 -2.75 6.98
CA ARG A 155 13.56 -2.66 8.29
C ARG A 155 13.02 -1.52 9.12
N LYS A 156 12.81 -0.35 8.49
CA LYS A 156 12.23 0.80 9.18
C LYS A 156 10.80 0.55 9.64
N ALA A 157 9.98 -0.11 8.84
CA ALA A 157 8.63 -0.51 9.24
C ALA A 157 8.64 -1.45 10.46
N ALA A 158 9.57 -2.42 10.51
CA ALA A 158 9.72 -3.31 11.66
C ALA A 158 10.16 -2.56 12.94
N GLU A 159 11.05 -1.56 12.82
CA GLU A 159 11.42 -0.68 13.95
C GLU A 159 10.21 0.07 14.50
N LEU A 160 9.37 0.63 13.60
CA LEU A 160 8.15 1.34 14.01
C LEU A 160 7.15 0.39 14.66
N ALA A 161 6.98 -0.81 14.10
CA ALA A 161 6.09 -1.84 14.61
C ALA A 161 6.42 -2.27 16.04
N ALA A 162 7.71 -2.33 16.38
CA ALA A 162 8.16 -2.68 17.73
C ALA A 162 7.68 -1.69 18.81
N GLY A 163 7.35 -0.46 18.44
CA GLY A 163 6.81 0.58 19.33
C GLY A 163 5.28 0.63 19.38
N CYS A 164 4.58 -0.22 18.62
CA CYS A 164 3.12 -0.20 18.49
C CYS A 164 2.48 -1.34 19.27
N SER A 165 1.22 -1.18 19.66
CA SER A 165 0.41 -2.21 20.33
C SER A 165 -0.54 -2.94 19.39
N ASP A 166 -0.88 -2.34 18.26
CA ASP A 166 -1.86 -2.83 17.29
C ASP A 166 -1.59 -2.29 15.88
N GLU A 167 -2.39 -2.75 14.91
CA GLU A 167 -2.28 -2.38 13.50
C GLU A 167 -2.52 -0.88 13.29
N LEU A 168 -3.49 -0.28 13.98
CA LEU A 168 -3.81 1.14 13.83
C LEU A 168 -2.67 2.03 14.34
N GLY A 169 -2.04 1.64 15.44
CA GLY A 169 -0.84 2.29 15.96
C GLY A 169 0.30 2.26 14.94
N LEU A 170 0.49 1.11 14.28
CA LEU A 170 1.51 0.97 13.23
C LEU A 170 1.19 1.81 11.99
N VAL A 171 -0.06 1.81 11.53
CA VAL A 171 -0.48 2.68 10.41
C VAL A 171 -0.17 4.15 10.74
N SER A 172 -0.52 4.59 11.95
CA SER A 172 -0.21 5.96 12.41
C SER A 172 1.29 6.26 12.44
N ALA A 173 2.09 5.31 12.92
CA ALA A 173 3.54 5.46 13.00
C ALA A 173 4.18 5.55 11.61
N VAL A 174 3.77 4.68 10.66
CA VAL A 174 4.22 4.72 9.26
C VAL A 174 3.83 6.03 8.61
N TYR A 175 2.57 6.46 8.78
CA TYR A 175 2.09 7.72 8.26
C TYR A 175 2.93 8.91 8.74
N ASN A 176 3.07 9.06 10.07
CA ASN A 176 3.84 10.15 10.65
C ASN A 176 5.31 10.12 10.19
N PHE A 177 5.89 8.94 10.06
CA PHE A 177 7.23 8.76 9.55
C PHE A 177 7.33 9.28 8.11
N VAL A 178 6.50 8.81 7.18
CA VAL A 178 6.56 9.21 5.77
C VAL A 178 6.31 10.70 5.61
N CYS A 179 5.30 11.27 6.30
CA CYS A 179 5.03 12.72 6.26
C CYS A 179 6.17 13.57 6.79
N SER A 180 6.91 13.09 7.81
CA SER A 180 8.02 13.84 8.39
C SER A 180 9.33 13.70 7.60
N GLN A 181 9.52 12.59 6.90
CA GLN A 181 10.77 12.29 6.20
C GLN A 181 10.77 12.70 4.73
N VAL A 182 9.62 12.71 4.08
CA VAL A 182 9.53 12.96 2.64
C VAL A 182 8.88 14.32 2.38
N THR A 183 9.52 15.10 1.50
CA THR A 183 8.99 16.37 0.98
C THR A 183 8.61 16.23 -0.48
N TYR A 184 7.60 16.97 -0.93
CA TYR A 184 7.10 16.84 -2.30
C TYR A 184 8.09 17.39 -3.33
N ASP A 185 8.47 16.55 -4.29
CA ASP A 185 9.41 16.88 -5.37
C ASP A 185 8.67 17.49 -6.56
N ARG A 186 8.59 18.82 -6.59
CA ARG A 186 7.92 19.58 -7.66
C ARG A 186 8.64 19.48 -9.01
N GLU A 187 9.95 19.35 -8.99
CA GLU A 187 10.75 19.19 -10.20
C GLU A 187 10.50 17.82 -10.84
N LYS A 188 10.57 16.76 -10.04
CA LYS A 188 10.20 15.41 -10.48
C LYS A 188 8.76 15.36 -10.99
N ALA A 189 7.81 15.97 -10.28
CA ALA A 189 6.41 16.00 -10.71
C ALA A 189 6.21 16.65 -12.09
N ALA A 190 7.02 17.65 -12.42
CA ALA A 190 6.94 18.35 -13.71
C ALA A 190 7.68 17.60 -14.85
N THR A 191 8.61 16.72 -14.54
CA THR A 191 9.54 16.10 -15.53
C THR A 191 9.42 14.58 -15.64
N VAL A 192 8.73 13.92 -14.70
CA VAL A 192 8.58 12.47 -14.69
C VAL A 192 7.93 11.97 -15.97
N LYS A 193 8.52 10.92 -16.55
CA LYS A 193 8.06 10.33 -17.80
C LYS A 193 7.09 9.17 -17.55
N SER A 194 6.26 8.88 -18.56
CA SER A 194 5.44 7.67 -18.57
C SER A 194 6.32 6.42 -18.42
N GLY A 195 5.86 5.47 -17.60
CA GLY A 195 6.60 4.25 -17.29
C GLY A 195 7.53 4.39 -16.08
N TYR A 196 7.52 5.55 -15.39
CA TYR A 196 8.22 5.70 -14.12
C TYR A 196 7.68 4.69 -13.09
N LEU A 197 8.58 4.04 -12.37
CA LEU A 197 8.27 3.15 -11.24
C LEU A 197 8.96 3.69 -9.98
N PRO A 198 8.25 3.82 -8.87
CA PRO A 198 8.84 4.27 -7.62
C PRO A 198 9.78 3.22 -7.04
N VAL A 199 10.82 3.69 -6.37
CA VAL A 199 11.74 2.87 -5.59
C VAL A 199 11.62 3.32 -4.13
N PRO A 200 10.91 2.58 -3.25
CA PRO A 200 10.61 2.99 -1.88
C PRO A 200 11.86 3.37 -1.07
N ASP A 201 12.94 2.60 -1.19
CA ASP A 201 14.20 2.88 -0.49
C ASP A 201 14.86 4.19 -0.97
N GLU A 202 14.82 4.50 -2.27
CA GLU A 202 15.31 5.76 -2.81
C GLU A 202 14.47 6.95 -2.31
N THR A 203 13.14 6.79 -2.29
CA THR A 203 12.23 7.81 -1.75
C THR A 203 12.53 8.09 -0.29
N MET A 204 12.71 7.06 0.53
CA MET A 204 13.05 7.17 1.94
C MET A 204 14.43 7.81 2.14
N ASN A 205 15.44 7.40 1.38
CA ASN A 205 16.82 7.87 1.53
C ASN A 205 17.00 9.32 1.03
N SER A 206 16.35 9.69 -0.07
CA SER A 206 16.42 11.06 -0.61
C SER A 206 15.57 12.06 0.17
N GLY A 207 14.55 11.58 0.87
CA GLY A 207 13.56 12.42 1.52
C GLY A 207 12.73 13.26 0.54
N LYS A 208 12.61 12.81 -0.72
CA LYS A 208 11.86 13.51 -1.77
C LYS A 208 11.07 12.53 -2.63
N GLY A 209 9.87 12.94 -3.04
CA GLY A 209 9.03 12.12 -3.92
C GLY A 209 7.78 12.85 -4.41
N ILE A 210 7.14 12.26 -5.42
CA ILE A 210 5.81 12.64 -5.89
C ILE A 210 4.75 11.75 -5.23
N CYS A 211 3.47 12.01 -5.46
CA CYS A 211 2.37 11.22 -4.86
C CYS A 211 2.53 9.71 -5.02
N PHE A 212 3.01 9.27 -6.16
CA PHE A 212 3.27 7.86 -6.44
C PHE A 212 4.37 7.27 -5.52
N ASP A 213 5.44 8.04 -5.28
CA ASP A 213 6.55 7.63 -4.39
C ASP A 213 6.08 7.51 -2.94
N TYR A 214 5.31 8.49 -2.45
CA TYR A 214 4.73 8.46 -1.10
C TYR A 214 3.83 7.24 -0.90
N ALA A 215 2.91 7.01 -1.86
CA ALA A 215 1.98 5.91 -1.79
C ALA A 215 2.69 4.54 -1.86
N ALA A 216 3.70 4.40 -2.72
CA ALA A 216 4.49 3.18 -2.84
C ALA A 216 5.32 2.91 -1.57
N LEU A 217 5.96 3.93 -0.99
CA LEU A 217 6.72 3.79 0.26
C LEU A 217 5.81 3.35 1.41
N ALA A 218 4.68 4.03 1.62
CA ALA A 218 3.74 3.68 2.68
C ALA A 218 3.17 2.26 2.50
N ALA A 219 2.76 1.90 1.28
CA ALA A 219 2.27 0.56 1.00
C ALA A 219 3.33 -0.52 1.23
N SER A 220 4.59 -0.28 0.84
CA SER A 220 5.71 -1.21 1.09
C SER A 220 5.92 -1.43 2.58
N MET A 221 5.93 -0.36 3.37
CA MET A 221 6.09 -0.42 4.81
C MET A 221 4.93 -1.18 5.48
N LEU A 222 3.68 -0.91 5.11
CA LEU A 222 2.51 -1.55 5.71
C LEU A 222 2.38 -3.02 5.27
N ARG A 223 2.50 -3.32 3.97
CA ARG A 223 2.42 -4.70 3.45
C ARG A 223 3.49 -5.59 4.06
N SER A 224 4.71 -5.10 4.21
CA SER A 224 5.82 -5.84 4.82
C SER A 224 5.55 -6.24 6.28
N GLN A 225 4.66 -5.54 6.94
CA GLN A 225 4.22 -5.85 8.30
C GLN A 225 2.87 -6.58 8.34
N GLY A 226 2.36 -7.02 7.18
CA GLY A 226 1.14 -7.82 7.08
C GLY A 226 -0.17 -7.01 7.12
N ILE A 227 -0.11 -5.71 6.94
CA ILE A 227 -1.31 -4.86 6.82
C ILE A 227 -1.71 -4.78 5.34
N PRO A 228 -2.88 -5.34 4.95
CA PRO A 228 -3.35 -5.25 3.58
C PRO A 228 -3.48 -3.78 3.16
N THR A 229 -2.78 -3.40 2.09
CA THR A 229 -2.73 -2.00 1.66
C THR A 229 -2.85 -1.91 0.15
N LYS A 230 -3.86 -1.17 -0.31
CA LYS A 230 -4.05 -0.79 -1.72
C LYS A 230 -3.34 0.53 -1.98
N MET A 231 -2.72 0.65 -3.13
CA MET A 231 -2.36 1.94 -3.70
C MET A 231 -3.42 2.31 -4.73
N ILE A 232 -3.96 3.51 -4.63
CA ILE A 232 -5.07 3.97 -5.44
C ILE A 232 -4.62 5.09 -6.35
N PHE A 233 -5.05 5.05 -7.60
CA PHE A 233 -4.96 6.15 -8.53
C PHE A 233 -6.36 6.67 -8.86
N GLY A 234 -6.51 7.98 -8.92
CA GLY A 234 -7.78 8.60 -9.21
C GLY A 234 -7.68 10.12 -9.31
N TYR A 235 -8.80 10.78 -9.18
CA TYR A 235 -8.89 12.22 -9.28
C TYR A 235 -9.34 12.86 -7.99
N VAL A 236 -8.76 14.02 -7.66
CA VAL A 236 -9.08 14.80 -6.47
C VAL A 236 -9.76 16.10 -6.88
N ALA A 237 -10.98 16.32 -6.38
CA ALA A 237 -11.72 17.56 -6.60
C ALA A 237 -11.12 18.71 -5.75
N PRO A 238 -11.35 19.98 -6.13
CA PRO A 238 -12.18 20.45 -7.25
C PRO A 238 -11.42 20.51 -8.59
N GLN A 239 -10.07 20.43 -8.60
CA GLN A 239 -9.27 20.65 -9.81
C GLN A 239 -9.22 19.42 -10.72
N GLY A 240 -9.71 18.25 -10.27
CA GLY A 240 -9.58 16.99 -11.01
C GLY A 240 -8.13 16.55 -11.17
N LEU A 241 -7.29 16.81 -10.16
CA LEU A 241 -5.89 16.42 -10.16
C LEU A 241 -5.76 14.89 -10.11
N TYR A 242 -5.07 14.30 -11.09
CA TYR A 242 -4.73 12.89 -11.06
C TYR A 242 -3.68 12.64 -9.98
N HIS A 243 -3.98 11.73 -9.06
CA HIS A 243 -3.22 11.58 -7.82
C HIS A 243 -3.13 10.11 -7.39
N ALA A 244 -2.16 9.79 -6.53
CA ALA A 244 -2.00 8.47 -5.92
C ALA A 244 -2.06 8.57 -4.40
N TRP A 245 -2.76 7.63 -3.76
CA TRP A 245 -2.91 7.52 -2.30
C TRP A 245 -3.04 6.07 -1.86
N ASN A 246 -3.28 5.83 -0.56
CA ASN A 246 -3.44 4.47 -0.05
C ASN A 246 -4.81 4.23 0.59
N MET A 247 -5.19 2.96 0.63
CA MET A 247 -6.25 2.41 1.46
C MET A 247 -5.68 1.19 2.18
N PHE A 248 -5.96 1.05 3.48
CA PHE A 248 -5.49 -0.10 4.26
C PHE A 248 -6.67 -0.82 4.93
N TYR A 249 -6.42 -2.03 5.39
CA TYR A 249 -7.41 -2.83 6.12
C TYR A 249 -6.88 -3.20 7.49
N THR A 250 -7.74 -3.09 8.51
CA THR A 250 -7.55 -3.76 9.80
C THR A 250 -8.83 -4.48 10.21
N PRO A 251 -8.76 -5.54 11.02
CA PRO A 251 -9.95 -6.24 11.50
C PRO A 251 -10.92 -5.34 12.27
N GLN A 252 -10.41 -4.28 12.92
CA GLN A 252 -11.20 -3.35 13.71
C GLN A 252 -11.94 -2.32 12.86
N SER A 253 -11.36 -1.90 11.76
CA SER A 253 -11.88 -0.80 10.94
C SER A 253 -12.49 -1.24 9.61
N GLY A 254 -12.18 -2.46 9.15
CA GLY A 254 -12.42 -2.85 7.75
C GLY A 254 -11.49 -2.11 6.79
N TRP A 255 -11.86 -2.02 5.52
CA TRP A 255 -11.16 -1.20 4.54
C TRP A 255 -11.39 0.28 4.84
N VAL A 256 -10.30 0.98 5.12
CA VAL A 256 -10.31 2.41 5.42
C VAL A 256 -9.70 3.17 4.26
N THR A 257 -10.53 3.97 3.65
CA THR A 257 -10.10 5.00 2.71
C THR A 257 -9.91 6.29 3.50
N VAL A 258 -8.81 6.61 3.75
CA VAL A 258 -8.06 7.53 4.54
C VAL A 258 -8.50 8.92 4.76
N SER A 259 -8.43 9.46 5.88
CA SER A 259 -7.97 10.77 6.27
C SER A 259 -7.43 10.79 7.69
N PHE A 260 -7.11 11.95 8.09
CA PHE A 260 -6.26 12.41 9.05
C PHE A 260 -6.90 12.89 10.31
N GLU A 261 -7.15 12.19 11.22
CA GLU A 261 -6.88 12.43 12.62
C GLU A 261 -6.95 11.09 13.30
N VAL A 262 -5.82 10.63 13.75
CA VAL A 262 -5.78 9.59 14.76
C VAL A 262 -6.32 10.19 16.04
N ARG A 263 -7.64 10.41 16.07
CA ARG A 263 -8.44 10.61 17.28
C ARG A 263 -9.43 9.48 17.35
N GLY A 264 -8.91 8.36 17.76
CA GLY A 264 -9.65 7.29 18.43
C GLY A 264 -10.72 6.52 17.67
N GLU A 265 -11.56 7.03 16.81
CA GLU A 265 -12.72 6.29 16.34
C GLU A 265 -13.20 6.55 14.89
N ASN A 266 -12.65 7.49 14.15
CA ASN A 266 -13.07 7.74 12.77
C ASN A 266 -11.91 7.97 11.84
N TRP A 267 -11.66 7.00 10.98
CA TRP A 267 -10.66 7.06 9.92
C TRP A 267 -11.32 7.41 8.61
N THR A 268 -10.72 8.33 7.94
CA THR A 268 -11.02 8.67 6.57
C THR A 268 -9.76 8.48 5.72
N ARG A 269 -9.65 8.84 4.50
CA ARG A 269 -8.60 8.54 3.52
C ARG A 269 -7.19 9.01 3.92
N MET A 270 -6.13 8.18 3.84
CA MET A 270 -4.72 8.57 4.02
C MET A 270 -4.12 9.08 2.71
N ASP A 271 -3.85 10.38 2.61
CA ASP A 271 -3.09 10.96 1.54
C ASP A 271 -1.81 11.58 2.10
N LEU A 272 -0.74 10.79 2.04
CA LEU A 272 0.55 11.17 2.59
C LEU A 272 1.12 12.41 1.91
N THR A 273 0.88 12.57 0.61
CA THR A 273 1.41 13.69 -0.16
C THR A 273 0.81 15.01 0.26
N PHE A 274 -0.51 15.08 0.39
CA PHE A 274 -1.18 16.31 0.80
C PHE A 274 -0.80 16.72 2.23
N SER A 275 -0.73 15.76 3.13
CA SER A 275 -0.36 16.05 4.52
C SER A 275 1.06 16.56 4.68
N ALA A 276 2.03 15.95 4.02
CA ALA A 276 3.43 16.39 4.08
C ALA A 276 3.62 17.81 3.53
N ASN A 277 2.77 18.26 2.61
CA ASN A 277 2.81 19.60 2.03
C ASN A 277 1.86 20.60 2.70
N GLY A 278 1.33 20.28 3.87
CA GLY A 278 0.52 21.18 4.68
C GLY A 278 -0.90 21.41 4.16
N ALA A 279 -1.47 20.46 3.41
CA ALA A 279 -2.89 20.51 3.08
C ALA A 279 -3.73 20.49 4.34
N ASP A 280 -4.79 21.30 4.36
CA ASP A 280 -5.72 21.34 5.47
C ASP A 280 -6.45 19.98 5.62
N ALA A 281 -6.62 19.52 6.86
CA ALA A 281 -7.36 18.31 7.16
C ALA A 281 -8.80 18.33 6.61
N THR A 282 -9.40 19.52 6.48
CA THR A 282 -10.73 19.71 5.86
C THR A 282 -10.72 19.46 4.35
N PHE A 283 -9.58 19.65 3.66
CA PHE A 283 -9.45 19.32 2.25
C PHE A 283 -9.35 17.80 2.03
N ILE A 284 -8.62 17.12 2.88
CA ILE A 284 -8.52 15.66 2.86
C ILE A 284 -9.86 15.04 3.32
N GLY A 285 -10.46 15.59 4.37
CA GLY A 285 -11.82 15.40 4.85
C GLY A 285 -12.30 13.95 4.90
N ASP A 286 -13.57 13.75 4.56
CA ASP A 286 -14.26 12.45 4.54
C ASP A 286 -14.01 11.63 3.27
N GLY A 287 -13.13 12.10 2.38
CA GLY A 287 -12.81 11.47 1.10
C GLY A 287 -13.84 11.66 0.00
N SER A 288 -14.90 12.45 0.22
CA SER A 288 -15.93 12.71 -0.79
C SER A 288 -15.42 13.49 -2.01
N ASN A 289 -14.28 14.17 -1.87
CA ASN A 289 -13.57 14.87 -2.93
C ASN A 289 -12.64 13.99 -3.77
N TYR A 290 -12.56 12.68 -3.47
CA TYR A 290 -11.74 11.71 -4.22
C TYR A 290 -12.61 10.81 -5.09
N SER A 291 -12.12 10.52 -6.29
CA SER A 291 -12.72 9.58 -7.24
C SER A 291 -11.72 8.53 -7.63
N ASP A 292 -11.86 7.33 -7.07
CA ASP A 292 -10.98 6.19 -7.33
C ASP A 292 -11.17 5.71 -8.76
N VAL A 293 -10.07 5.46 -9.48
CA VAL A 293 -10.09 4.92 -10.85
C VAL A 293 -9.46 3.53 -10.87
N TYR A 294 -8.27 3.38 -10.30
CA TYR A 294 -7.55 2.11 -10.19
C TYR A 294 -7.01 1.91 -8.79
N TYR A 295 -6.92 0.66 -8.34
CA TYR A 295 -6.22 0.27 -7.12
C TYR A 295 -5.30 -0.93 -7.39
N TYR A 296 -4.12 -0.89 -6.75
CA TYR A 296 -3.03 -1.83 -6.94
C TYR A 296 -2.56 -2.41 -5.63
#